data_3a32cbed9bfa39f5154b5f8d00c403cb
#
_entry.id   3a32cbed9bfa39f5154b5f8d00c403cb
#
_cell.length_a   1.000
_cell.length_b   1.000
_cell.length_c   1.000
_cell.angle_alpha   90.00
_cell.angle_beta   90.00
_cell.angle_gamma   90.00
#
_symmetry.space_group_name_H-M   'P 1'
#
loop_
_entity.id
_entity.type
_entity.pdbx_description
1 polymer ?
#
loop_
_entity_poly.entity_id
_entity_poly.type
_entity_poly.pdbx_seq_one_letter_code
_entity_poly.pdbx_strand_id
1 'polypeptide(L)'
;MKKLILSVMLLASAMGTAFAQETDSNVALNPYSPLTSGELFQGMSRAIPNGHVVLPYGLDVTFDKTVHLIFPAPIRYVDLGSQNIIAGKAEDVENVLRVKAAVKDFETETNMSVICEDGSFYAFNVKYADEPEKLSVEMKDFLSPVDGRLPSNRADIYFTELGNESPVLVKLMMQTIYQNNRRTVKHIGAQQFGMKFLLRGLYAHNGLLYFHTRMENGTNMPYSVDFITFKVVDKKMAKRTAIQEQVLQPLRAWHQVMQVKGKDSEHSVFVLEQFALSEDKQLEVTLYERNGGRTLTLYVGQEDLLLAKKIDNLKLKW
;
A
#
# COMPACT_ATOMS: atom_id res chain seq x y z
N MET A 1 -56.85 -64.14 35.93
CA MET A 1 -56.45 -65.53 36.29
C MET A 1 -55.06 -65.80 35.79
N LYS A 2 -54.19 -66.17 36.77
CA LYS A 2 -52.98 -67.01 36.62
C LYS A 2 -51.90 -66.58 35.59
N LYS A 3 -50.79 -66.10 36.10
CA LYS A 3 -49.51 -66.82 36.33
C LYS A 3 -48.81 -67.30 35.00
N LEU A 4 -47.62 -66.87 34.69
CA LEU A 4 -46.37 -67.60 35.01
C LEU A 4 -45.12 -66.80 34.68
N ILE A 5 -44.24 -66.87 35.66
CA ILE A 5 -42.82 -66.44 35.62
C ILE A 5 -42.07 -67.45 34.75
N LEU A 6 -41.18 -67.01 33.89
CA LEU A 6 -40.02 -67.83 33.52
C LEU A 6 -38.81 -66.97 33.26
N SER A 7 -37.88 -67.16 34.17
CA SER A 7 -36.51 -66.65 34.10
C SER A 7 -35.73 -67.52 33.08
N VAL A 8 -35.00 -66.88 32.18
CA VAL A 8 -33.92 -67.57 31.41
C VAL A 8 -32.76 -66.59 31.34
N MET A 9 -31.74 -66.94 32.05
CA MET A 9 -30.36 -66.48 31.84
C MET A 9 -29.91 -66.90 30.47
N LEU A 10 -29.35 -66.00 29.68
CA LEU A 10 -28.51 -66.39 28.56
C LEU A 10 -27.29 -65.45 28.44
N LEU A 11 -26.17 -66.11 28.38
CA LEU A 11 -24.79 -65.67 28.24
C LEU A 11 -24.58 -64.42 27.35
N ALA A 12 -23.74 -63.54 27.85
CA ALA A 12 -23.07 -62.49 27.13
C ALA A 12 -22.08 -63.05 26.12
N SER A 13 -22.28 -62.73 24.83
CA SER A 13 -21.21 -62.77 23.86
C SER A 13 -20.80 -61.31 23.57
N ALA A 14 -19.62 -60.97 24.02
CA ALA A 14 -18.99 -59.70 23.74
C ALA A 14 -18.63 -59.63 22.24
N MET A 15 -19.39 -58.90 21.48
CA MET A 15 -18.93 -58.32 20.19
C MET A 15 -18.62 -56.85 20.46
N GLY A 16 -17.33 -56.59 20.54
CA GLY A 16 -16.79 -55.24 20.59
C GLY A 16 -17.08 -54.50 19.28
N THR A 17 -18.05 -53.62 19.29
CA THR A 17 -18.15 -52.57 18.29
C THR A 17 -17.13 -51.52 18.64
N ALA A 18 -16.04 -51.46 17.87
CA ALA A 18 -15.12 -50.33 17.88
C ALA A 18 -15.93 -49.12 17.39
N PHE A 19 -16.33 -48.27 18.33
CA PHE A 19 -16.72 -46.91 18.00
C PHE A 19 -15.42 -46.22 17.57
N ALA A 20 -15.30 -45.92 16.28
CA ALA A 20 -14.34 -44.93 15.80
C ALA A 20 -14.74 -43.61 16.47
N GLN A 21 -13.93 -43.18 17.40
CA GLN A 21 -13.99 -41.84 17.94
C GLN A 21 -13.55 -40.93 16.78
N GLU A 22 -14.49 -40.28 16.13
CA GLU A 22 -14.22 -39.07 15.36
C GLU A 22 -13.54 -38.11 16.33
N THR A 23 -12.26 -37.97 16.20
CA THR A 23 -11.53 -36.89 16.84
C THR A 23 -12.00 -35.60 16.19
N ASP A 24 -12.88 -34.92 16.87
CA ASP A 24 -13.29 -33.54 16.56
C ASP A 24 -12.02 -32.69 16.53
N SER A 25 -11.54 -32.39 15.31
CA SER A 25 -10.33 -31.60 15.05
C SER A 25 -10.55 -30.08 15.30
N ASN A 26 -11.57 -29.73 16.08
CA ASN A 26 -11.84 -28.37 16.57
C ASN A 26 -11.43 -28.16 18.03
N VAL A 27 -10.27 -28.71 18.43
CA VAL A 27 -9.62 -28.21 19.62
C VAL A 27 -9.08 -26.81 19.30
N ALA A 28 -9.78 -25.79 19.73
CA ALA A 28 -9.24 -24.44 19.77
C ALA A 28 -7.89 -24.52 20.49
N LEU A 29 -6.79 -24.40 19.73
CA LEU A 29 -5.44 -24.43 20.30
C LEU A 29 -5.39 -23.32 21.37
N ASN A 30 -5.25 -23.72 22.62
CA ASN A 30 -5.05 -22.78 23.70
C ASN A 30 -3.75 -21.99 23.38
N PRO A 31 -3.79 -20.69 23.15
CA PRO A 31 -2.59 -19.93 22.78
C PRO A 31 -1.54 -19.89 23.87
N TYR A 32 -1.85 -20.46 25.05
CA TYR A 32 -0.95 -20.55 26.20
C TYR A 32 -0.52 -21.99 26.52
N SER A 33 -0.80 -22.97 25.65
CA SER A 33 -0.29 -24.32 25.89
C SER A 33 1.25 -24.32 25.80
N PRO A 34 1.96 -24.80 26.84
CA PRO A 34 3.40 -24.90 26.78
C PRO A 34 3.79 -25.90 25.68
N LEU A 35 4.85 -25.59 24.95
CA LEU A 35 5.46 -26.52 23.99
C LEU A 35 5.97 -27.76 24.72
N THR A 36 5.83 -28.95 24.12
CA THR A 36 6.29 -30.19 24.70
C THR A 36 7.83 -30.30 24.65
N SER A 37 8.41 -31.04 25.59
CA SER A 37 9.86 -31.28 25.64
C SER A 37 10.32 -32.00 24.38
N GLY A 38 11.06 -31.35 23.53
CA GLY A 38 11.52 -31.83 22.22
C GLY A 38 11.22 -30.87 21.06
N GLU A 39 10.35 -29.89 21.30
CA GLU A 39 10.06 -28.82 20.33
C GLU A 39 11.14 -27.72 20.42
N LEU A 40 11.36 -27.04 19.29
CA LEU A 40 12.18 -25.85 19.25
C LEU A 40 11.70 -24.82 20.27
N PHE A 41 12.62 -24.04 20.84
CA PHE A 41 12.38 -23.05 21.88
C PHE A 41 12.14 -23.59 23.29
N GLN A 42 12.21 -24.90 23.54
CA GLN A 42 12.18 -25.53 24.87
C GLN A 42 11.02 -25.05 25.78
N GLY A 43 9.83 -24.84 25.19
CA GLY A 43 8.64 -24.42 25.92
C GLY A 43 8.60 -22.96 26.41
N MET A 44 9.62 -22.15 26.07
CA MET A 44 9.68 -20.74 26.46
C MET A 44 9.07 -19.76 25.45
N SER A 45 8.52 -20.27 24.33
CA SER A 45 7.93 -19.44 23.29
C SER A 45 6.43 -19.67 23.15
N ARG A 46 5.70 -18.61 22.76
CA ARG A 46 4.30 -18.71 22.42
C ARG A 46 4.14 -19.15 20.98
N ALA A 47 3.21 -20.05 20.70
CA ALA A 47 2.84 -20.38 19.34
C ALA A 47 2.21 -19.16 18.62
N ILE A 48 2.57 -18.96 17.35
CA ILE A 48 1.93 -17.95 16.51
C ILE A 48 0.57 -18.52 16.07
N PRO A 49 -0.55 -17.83 16.37
CA PRO A 49 -1.87 -18.29 15.92
C PRO A 49 -1.96 -18.30 14.39
N ASN A 50 -2.57 -19.32 13.80
CA ASN A 50 -2.66 -19.49 12.35
C ASN A 50 -3.29 -18.29 11.62
N GLY A 51 -4.21 -17.57 12.27
CA GLY A 51 -4.82 -16.36 11.70
C GLY A 51 -3.88 -15.16 11.55
N HIS A 52 -2.67 -15.22 12.15
CA HIS A 52 -1.63 -14.20 12.03
C HIS A 52 -0.48 -14.60 11.10
N VAL A 53 -0.56 -15.79 10.51
CA VAL A 53 0.46 -16.28 9.58
C VAL A 53 0.10 -15.86 8.17
N VAL A 54 1.00 -15.13 7.50
CA VAL A 54 0.89 -14.85 6.07
C VAL A 54 1.39 -16.07 5.32
N LEU A 55 0.50 -16.78 4.64
CA LEU A 55 0.85 -17.95 3.86
C LEU A 55 1.64 -17.54 2.60
N PRO A 56 2.82 -18.13 2.35
CA PRO A 56 3.59 -17.81 1.15
C PRO A 56 2.96 -18.45 -0.10
N TYR A 57 3.13 -17.78 -1.24
CA TYR A 57 2.87 -18.36 -2.56
C TYR A 57 4.01 -19.30 -2.97
N GLY A 58 3.69 -20.46 -3.51
CA GLY A 58 4.69 -21.34 -4.11
C GLY A 58 5.21 -20.76 -5.43
N LEU A 59 6.53 -20.70 -5.60
CA LEU A 59 7.18 -20.18 -6.79
C LEU A 59 8.29 -21.15 -7.24
N ASP A 60 8.15 -21.67 -8.46
CA ASP A 60 9.18 -22.46 -9.10
C ASP A 60 10.12 -21.56 -9.92
N VAL A 61 11.42 -21.75 -9.77
CA VAL A 61 12.44 -21.01 -10.52
C VAL A 61 13.45 -21.99 -11.13
N THR A 62 14.06 -21.59 -12.23
CA THR A 62 15.11 -22.37 -12.88
C THR A 62 16.33 -21.51 -13.21
N PHE A 63 17.45 -22.15 -13.50
CA PHE A 63 18.68 -21.47 -13.91
C PHE A 63 18.59 -20.91 -15.34
N ASP A 64 17.84 -21.54 -16.24
CA ASP A 64 17.84 -21.22 -17.65
C ASP A 64 16.72 -20.27 -18.10
N LYS A 65 15.64 -20.12 -17.29
CA LYS A 65 14.51 -19.25 -17.58
C LYS A 65 14.30 -18.22 -16.45
N THR A 66 13.73 -17.08 -16.79
CA THR A 66 13.39 -16.02 -15.84
C THR A 66 11.89 -16.03 -15.59
N VAL A 67 11.50 -16.02 -14.34
CA VAL A 67 10.10 -15.82 -13.92
C VAL A 67 9.84 -14.33 -13.71
N HIS A 68 8.72 -13.85 -14.23
CA HIS A 68 8.26 -12.47 -14.09
C HIS A 68 7.03 -12.40 -13.17
N LEU A 69 7.15 -11.61 -12.11
CA LEU A 69 6.05 -11.31 -11.20
C LEU A 69 5.62 -9.87 -11.44
N ILE A 70 4.35 -9.66 -11.82
CA ILE A 70 3.77 -8.35 -12.13
C ILE A 70 2.88 -7.94 -10.97
N PHE A 71 3.29 -6.91 -10.23
CA PHE A 71 2.57 -6.41 -9.05
C PHE A 71 1.59 -5.29 -9.42
N PRO A 72 0.53 -5.06 -8.63
CA PRO A 72 -0.44 -3.98 -8.88
C PRO A 72 0.10 -2.58 -8.56
N ALA A 73 1.22 -2.48 -7.84
CA ALA A 73 1.88 -1.25 -7.44
C ALA A 73 3.41 -1.36 -7.60
N PRO A 74 4.14 -0.24 -7.68
CA PRO A 74 5.60 -0.23 -7.72
C PRO A 74 6.22 -1.01 -6.56
N ILE A 75 7.30 -1.74 -6.84
CA ILE A 75 8.03 -2.52 -5.85
C ILE A 75 8.96 -1.58 -5.08
N ARG A 76 8.80 -1.57 -3.76
CA ARG A 76 9.64 -0.79 -2.85
C ARG A 76 10.84 -1.57 -2.34
N TYR A 77 10.60 -2.80 -1.92
CA TYR A 77 11.61 -3.64 -1.26
C TYR A 77 11.45 -5.10 -1.66
N VAL A 78 12.59 -5.77 -1.83
CA VAL A 78 12.66 -7.23 -2.07
C VAL A 78 13.70 -7.80 -1.11
N ASP A 79 13.32 -8.86 -0.42
CA ASP A 79 14.20 -9.62 0.45
C ASP A 79 14.30 -11.07 -0.03
N LEU A 80 15.53 -11.57 -0.11
CA LEU A 80 15.82 -12.93 -0.57
C LEU A 80 16.40 -13.75 0.58
N GLY A 81 15.79 -14.88 0.89
CA GLY A 81 16.19 -15.73 2.01
C GLY A 81 17.51 -16.45 1.81
N SER A 82 18.00 -16.60 0.60
CA SER A 82 19.28 -17.22 0.29
C SER A 82 19.91 -16.67 -0.99
N GLN A 83 21.19 -17.01 -1.19
CA GLN A 83 21.92 -16.70 -2.42
C GLN A 83 21.61 -17.67 -3.58
N ASN A 84 20.75 -18.66 -3.37
CA ASN A 84 20.33 -19.61 -4.40
C ASN A 84 19.46 -18.98 -5.47
N ILE A 85 18.87 -17.81 -5.18
CA ILE A 85 18.02 -17.07 -6.10
C ILE A 85 18.54 -15.65 -6.27
N ILE A 86 18.27 -15.08 -7.43
CA ILE A 86 18.48 -13.67 -7.74
C ILE A 86 17.16 -13.06 -8.18
N ALA A 87 16.93 -11.82 -7.77
CA ALA A 87 15.80 -11.05 -8.21
C ALA A 87 16.22 -9.61 -8.52
N GLY A 88 15.54 -8.99 -9.48
CA GLY A 88 15.77 -7.60 -9.85
C GLY A 88 14.56 -7.01 -10.55
N LYS A 89 14.30 -5.73 -10.35
CA LYS A 89 13.27 -5.01 -11.09
C LYS A 89 13.61 -5.04 -12.58
N ALA A 90 12.58 -5.08 -13.42
CA ALA A 90 12.77 -4.87 -14.84
C ALA A 90 13.20 -3.41 -15.10
N GLU A 91 14.05 -3.21 -16.09
CA GLU A 91 14.52 -1.87 -16.45
C GLU A 91 13.35 -0.99 -16.88
N ASP A 92 13.29 0.23 -16.38
CA ASP A 92 12.21 1.21 -16.61
C ASP A 92 10.79 0.78 -16.21
N VAL A 93 10.65 -0.36 -15.47
CA VAL A 93 9.35 -0.87 -15.03
C VAL A 93 9.38 -1.19 -13.54
N GLU A 94 8.75 -0.36 -12.73
CA GLU A 94 8.87 -0.42 -11.27
C GLU A 94 8.03 -1.53 -10.61
N ASN A 95 7.05 -2.09 -11.31
CA ASN A 95 6.12 -3.08 -10.78
C ASN A 95 6.36 -4.51 -11.28
N VAL A 96 7.45 -4.75 -12.02
CA VAL A 96 7.81 -6.08 -12.52
C VAL A 96 9.09 -6.56 -11.86
N LEU A 97 9.01 -7.70 -11.18
CA LEU A 97 10.17 -8.40 -10.59
C LEU A 97 10.57 -9.58 -11.47
N ARG A 98 11.82 -9.62 -11.85
CA ARG A 98 12.44 -10.76 -12.51
C ARG A 98 13.10 -11.64 -11.46
N VAL A 99 12.75 -12.92 -11.41
CA VAL A 99 13.31 -13.89 -10.47
C VAL A 99 13.90 -15.08 -11.23
N LYS A 100 15.05 -15.53 -10.79
CA LYS A 100 15.78 -16.64 -11.42
C LYS A 100 16.59 -17.39 -10.37
N ALA A 101 16.84 -18.69 -10.59
CA ALA A 101 17.83 -19.41 -9.81
C ALA A 101 19.24 -18.88 -10.13
N ALA A 102 20.02 -18.58 -9.08
CA ALA A 102 21.43 -18.24 -9.17
C ALA A 102 22.32 -19.49 -9.16
N VAL A 103 21.83 -20.53 -8.50
CA VAL A 103 22.48 -21.84 -8.38
C VAL A 103 21.59 -22.87 -9.07
N LYS A 104 22.18 -23.70 -9.92
CA LYS A 104 21.46 -24.78 -10.58
C LYS A 104 21.19 -25.90 -9.59
N ASP A 105 20.01 -26.52 -9.69
CA ASP A 105 19.60 -27.71 -8.92
C ASP A 105 19.73 -27.54 -7.38
N PHE A 106 19.43 -26.36 -6.84
CA PHE A 106 19.44 -26.21 -5.38
C PHE A 106 18.32 -27.03 -4.74
N GLU A 107 18.67 -27.83 -3.73
CA GLU A 107 17.77 -28.79 -3.09
C GLU A 107 16.87 -28.14 -2.01
N THR A 108 17.39 -27.15 -1.29
CA THR A 108 16.70 -26.53 -0.16
C THR A 108 15.81 -25.39 -0.62
N GLU A 109 14.52 -25.49 -0.33
CA GLU A 109 13.59 -24.38 -0.53
C GLU A 109 14.09 -23.12 0.20
N THR A 110 13.83 -21.96 -0.40
CA THR A 110 14.13 -20.68 0.20
C THR A 110 12.89 -19.78 0.16
N ASN A 111 12.98 -18.61 0.76
CA ASN A 111 11.88 -17.66 0.74
C ASN A 111 12.27 -16.36 0.03
N MET A 112 11.26 -15.64 -0.38
CA MET A 112 11.38 -14.28 -0.89
C MET A 112 10.19 -13.45 -0.38
N SER A 113 10.44 -12.20 0.00
CA SER A 113 9.40 -11.26 0.38
C SER A 113 9.45 -10.02 -0.50
N VAL A 114 8.30 -9.50 -0.89
CA VAL A 114 8.16 -8.28 -1.69
C VAL A 114 7.20 -7.32 -1.00
N ILE A 115 7.64 -6.06 -0.84
CA ILE A 115 6.82 -4.96 -0.34
C ILE A 115 6.64 -3.94 -1.44
N CYS A 116 5.40 -3.56 -1.71
CA CYS A 116 5.06 -2.53 -2.70
C CYS A 116 4.83 -1.17 -2.04
N GLU A 117 4.87 -0.10 -2.84
CA GLU A 117 4.66 1.29 -2.41
C GLU A 117 3.28 1.55 -1.80
N ASP A 118 2.29 0.71 -2.14
CA ASP A 118 0.94 0.76 -1.55
C ASP A 118 0.83 0.01 -0.21
N GLY A 119 1.93 -0.53 0.32
CA GLY A 119 1.99 -1.32 1.55
C GLY A 119 1.57 -2.78 1.39
N SER A 120 1.33 -3.25 0.19
CA SER A 120 1.05 -4.67 -0.04
C SER A 120 2.31 -5.51 0.24
N PHE A 121 2.12 -6.62 0.96
CA PHE A 121 3.17 -7.57 1.31
C PHE A 121 2.89 -8.93 0.63
N TYR A 122 3.91 -9.46 -0.04
CA TYR A 122 3.85 -10.76 -0.72
C TYR A 122 4.98 -11.64 -0.20
N ALA A 123 4.63 -12.82 0.34
CA ALA A 123 5.57 -13.83 0.73
C ALA A 123 5.58 -14.97 -0.30
N PHE A 124 6.75 -15.47 -0.62
CA PHE A 124 6.96 -16.60 -1.54
C PHE A 124 7.81 -17.66 -0.88
N ASN A 125 7.45 -18.93 -1.08
CA ASN A 125 8.29 -20.07 -0.87
C ASN A 125 8.83 -20.51 -2.23
N VAL A 126 10.15 -20.48 -2.40
CA VAL A 126 10.80 -20.62 -3.70
C VAL A 126 11.59 -21.91 -3.75
N LYS A 127 11.35 -22.72 -4.77
CA LYS A 127 12.08 -23.97 -5.03
C LYS A 127 12.62 -24.02 -6.46
N TYR A 128 13.61 -24.85 -6.68
CA TYR A 128 14.13 -25.14 -8.00
C TYR A 128 13.18 -26.10 -8.75
N ALA A 129 12.99 -25.85 -10.04
CA ALA A 129 12.36 -26.76 -10.97
C ALA A 129 13.00 -26.62 -12.34
N ASP A 130 13.36 -27.74 -12.99
CA ASP A 130 13.94 -27.71 -14.33
C ASP A 130 13.02 -27.02 -15.36
N GLU A 131 11.72 -27.31 -15.26
CA GLU A 131 10.67 -26.76 -16.12
C GLU A 131 9.56 -26.09 -15.29
N PRO A 132 9.73 -24.83 -14.88
CA PRO A 132 8.67 -24.09 -14.20
C PRO A 132 7.42 -23.94 -15.08
N GLU A 133 6.26 -24.29 -14.55
CA GLU A 133 5.00 -24.17 -15.27
C GLU A 133 4.60 -22.70 -15.52
N LYS A 134 4.97 -21.81 -14.60
CA LYS A 134 4.53 -20.40 -14.60
C LYS A 134 5.73 -19.49 -14.75
N LEU A 135 5.90 -18.90 -15.92
CA LEU A 135 6.99 -17.96 -16.20
C LEU A 135 6.56 -16.49 -16.10
N SER A 136 5.27 -16.22 -16.08
CA SER A 136 4.73 -14.85 -15.90
C SER A 136 3.47 -14.92 -15.05
N VAL A 137 3.47 -14.23 -13.92
CA VAL A 137 2.38 -14.24 -12.95
C VAL A 137 1.95 -12.81 -12.64
N GLU A 138 0.68 -12.50 -12.86
CA GLU A 138 0.07 -11.23 -12.44
C GLU A 138 -0.50 -11.38 -11.03
N MET A 139 0.01 -10.56 -10.09
CA MET A 139 -0.36 -10.61 -8.67
C MET A 139 -1.61 -9.80 -8.33
N LYS A 140 -2.23 -9.16 -9.32
CA LYS A 140 -3.35 -8.22 -9.11
C LYS A 140 -4.59 -8.88 -8.51
N ASP A 141 -4.97 -10.04 -9.01
CA ASP A 141 -6.20 -10.72 -8.61
C ASP A 141 -6.09 -11.39 -7.24
N PHE A 142 -4.88 -11.59 -6.74
CA PHE A 142 -4.63 -12.12 -5.40
C PHE A 142 -5.01 -11.15 -4.28
N LEU A 143 -5.30 -9.88 -4.60
CA LEU A 143 -5.77 -8.86 -3.65
C LEU A 143 -7.30 -8.77 -3.59
N SER A 144 -8.02 -9.48 -4.45
CA SER A 144 -9.48 -9.52 -4.44
C SER A 144 -9.99 -10.35 -3.27
N PRO A 145 -11.00 -9.88 -2.49
CA PRO A 145 -11.57 -10.67 -1.42
C PRO A 145 -12.26 -11.90 -2.01
N VAL A 146 -11.74 -13.08 -1.74
CA VAL A 146 -12.45 -14.32 -1.92
C VAL A 146 -13.29 -14.51 -0.66
N ASP A 147 -14.61 -14.68 -0.82
CA ASP A 147 -15.58 -14.89 0.28
C ASP A 147 -15.70 -13.76 1.32
N GLY A 148 -15.49 -12.50 0.92
CA GLY A 148 -15.67 -11.34 1.81
C GLY A 148 -14.61 -11.21 2.91
N ARG A 149 -13.58 -12.03 2.91
CA ARG A 149 -12.42 -11.90 3.80
C ARG A 149 -11.33 -11.09 3.11
N LEU A 150 -10.72 -10.17 3.84
CA LEU A 150 -9.54 -9.46 3.35
C LEU A 150 -8.42 -10.47 3.05
N PRO A 151 -7.69 -10.33 1.93
CA PRO A 151 -6.57 -11.20 1.64
C PRO A 151 -5.56 -11.20 2.79
N SER A 152 -5.03 -12.37 3.13
CA SER A 152 -4.07 -12.56 4.24
C SER A 152 -2.74 -11.80 4.07
N ASN A 153 -2.47 -11.28 2.90
CA ASN A 153 -1.25 -10.53 2.56
C ASN A 153 -1.36 -9.00 2.75
N ARG A 154 -2.43 -8.51 3.39
CA ARG A 154 -2.51 -7.12 3.87
C ARG A 154 -1.98 -7.05 5.30
N ALA A 155 -0.66 -7.06 5.44
CA ALA A 155 -0.02 -6.65 6.68
C ALA A 155 -0.11 -5.11 6.82
N ASP A 156 -0.28 -4.61 8.04
CA ASP A 156 -0.18 -3.18 8.32
C ASP A 156 1.30 -2.77 8.25
N ILE A 157 1.75 -2.38 7.07
CA ILE A 157 3.13 -1.93 6.84
C ILE A 157 3.16 -0.41 6.94
N TYR A 158 4.08 0.09 7.77
CA TYR A 158 4.29 1.52 8.00
C TYR A 158 5.60 1.96 7.36
N PHE A 159 5.55 3.04 6.60
CA PHE A 159 6.74 3.66 6.05
C PHE A 159 7.10 4.90 6.86
N THR A 160 8.39 5.05 7.17
CA THR A 160 8.91 6.16 8.00
C THR A 160 8.50 7.53 7.46
N GLU A 161 8.51 7.72 6.15
CA GLU A 161 8.12 8.99 5.52
C GLU A 161 6.62 9.30 5.61
N LEU A 162 5.78 8.31 5.90
CA LEU A 162 4.34 8.49 6.13
C LEU A 162 4.00 8.63 7.62
N GLY A 163 5.01 8.81 8.48
CA GLY A 163 4.82 8.83 9.92
C GLY A 163 4.31 7.49 10.42
N ASN A 164 3.20 7.51 11.16
CA ASN A 164 2.58 6.31 11.70
C ASN A 164 1.37 5.83 10.86
N GLU A 165 1.24 6.33 9.62
CA GLU A 165 0.12 5.97 8.75
C GLU A 165 0.47 4.83 7.80
N SER A 166 -0.47 3.92 7.58
CA SER A 166 -0.31 2.89 6.57
C SER A 166 -0.47 3.50 5.16
N PRO A 167 0.32 3.07 4.17
CA PRO A 167 0.19 3.54 2.78
C PRO A 167 -1.21 3.34 2.22
N VAL A 168 -1.90 2.26 2.62
CA VAL A 168 -3.29 1.96 2.22
C VAL A 168 -4.24 3.04 2.72
N LEU A 169 -4.11 3.46 3.99
CA LEU A 169 -4.94 4.51 4.57
C LEU A 169 -4.68 5.86 3.92
N VAL A 170 -3.41 6.21 3.69
CA VAL A 170 -3.03 7.45 2.97
C VAL A 170 -3.65 7.47 1.57
N LYS A 171 -3.57 6.35 0.83
CA LYS A 171 -4.19 6.19 -0.50
C LYS A 171 -5.71 6.37 -0.43
N LEU A 172 -6.38 5.75 0.55
CA LEU A 172 -7.83 5.87 0.75
C LEU A 172 -8.25 7.31 1.05
N MET A 173 -7.48 8.03 1.88
CA MET A 173 -7.72 9.44 2.18
C MET A 173 -7.60 10.31 0.93
N MET A 174 -6.53 10.15 0.15
CA MET A 174 -6.34 10.86 -1.12
C MET A 174 -7.50 10.59 -2.08
N GLN A 175 -7.87 9.33 -2.24
CA GLN A 175 -8.98 8.90 -3.10
C GLN A 175 -10.31 9.51 -2.64
N THR A 176 -10.59 9.53 -1.33
CA THR A 176 -11.80 10.13 -0.76
C THR A 176 -11.84 11.63 -0.99
N ILE A 177 -10.73 12.35 -0.80
CA ILE A 177 -10.62 13.78 -1.08
C ILE A 177 -10.87 14.04 -2.57
N TYR A 178 -10.26 13.25 -3.44
CA TYR A 178 -10.42 13.34 -4.89
C TYR A 178 -11.87 13.12 -5.31
N GLN A 179 -12.51 12.03 -4.89
CA GLN A 179 -13.90 11.70 -5.24
C GLN A 179 -14.91 12.71 -4.71
N ASN A 180 -14.75 13.19 -3.48
CA ASN A 180 -15.63 14.18 -2.88
C ASN A 180 -15.52 15.53 -3.57
N ASN A 181 -14.39 15.86 -4.14
CA ASN A 181 -14.09 17.05 -4.93
C ASN A 181 -14.66 18.36 -4.34
N ARG A 182 -14.70 18.48 -3.00
CA ARG A 182 -15.26 19.65 -2.30
C ARG A 182 -14.29 20.81 -2.34
N ARG A 183 -14.80 22.00 -2.65
CA ARG A 183 -14.05 23.25 -2.53
C ARG A 183 -14.16 23.78 -1.10
N THR A 184 -13.12 23.63 -0.30
CA THR A 184 -13.04 24.13 1.08
C THR A 184 -12.19 25.37 1.20
N VAL A 185 -11.25 25.58 0.27
CA VAL A 185 -10.42 26.78 0.13
C VAL A 185 -10.92 27.57 -1.08
N LYS A 186 -11.21 28.87 -0.90
CA LYS A 186 -11.84 29.71 -1.95
C LYS A 186 -10.95 30.84 -2.45
N HIS A 187 -9.94 31.24 -1.68
CA HIS A 187 -9.15 32.45 -1.90
C HIS A 187 -7.73 32.17 -2.45
N ILE A 188 -7.32 30.90 -2.55
CA ILE A 188 -5.98 30.53 -3.04
C ILE A 188 -6.06 30.02 -4.47
N GLY A 189 -5.36 30.69 -5.35
CA GLY A 189 -5.25 30.29 -6.75
C GLY A 189 -4.55 31.34 -7.61
N ALA A 190 -4.18 30.93 -8.81
CA ALA A 190 -3.59 31.76 -9.85
C ALA A 190 -4.42 31.65 -11.14
N GLN A 191 -4.51 32.74 -11.86
CA GLN A 191 -5.14 32.77 -13.17
C GLN A 191 -4.27 33.56 -14.14
N GLN A 192 -3.74 32.88 -15.15
CA GLN A 192 -2.91 33.48 -16.19
C GLN A 192 -2.98 32.64 -17.48
N PHE A 193 -2.72 33.23 -18.63
CA PHE A 193 -2.68 32.52 -19.92
C PHE A 193 -3.97 31.73 -20.27
N GLY A 194 -5.13 32.16 -19.77
CA GLY A 194 -6.39 31.44 -19.93
C GLY A 194 -6.50 30.16 -19.10
N MET A 195 -5.53 29.92 -18.22
CA MET A 195 -5.50 28.82 -17.25
C MET A 195 -5.84 29.32 -15.86
N LYS A 196 -6.43 28.44 -15.03
CA LYS A 196 -6.57 28.64 -13.59
C LYS A 196 -5.92 27.46 -12.86
N PHE A 197 -5.14 27.78 -11.86
CA PHE A 197 -4.58 26.81 -10.91
C PHE A 197 -5.06 27.17 -9.51
N LEU A 198 -5.80 26.26 -8.87
CA LEU A 198 -6.54 26.54 -7.64
C LEU A 198 -6.17 25.50 -6.56
N LEU A 199 -6.02 25.94 -5.32
CA LEU A 199 -6.08 25.09 -4.15
C LEU A 199 -7.56 24.94 -3.74
N ARG A 200 -8.14 23.77 -3.96
CA ARG A 200 -9.55 23.49 -3.64
C ARG A 200 -9.76 23.09 -2.20
N GLY A 201 -8.80 22.41 -1.62
CA GLY A 201 -8.87 21.92 -0.25
C GLY A 201 -7.48 21.70 0.35
N LEU A 202 -7.40 21.91 1.63
CA LEU A 202 -6.23 21.61 2.45
C LEU A 202 -6.71 20.83 3.67
N TYR A 203 -6.09 19.67 3.89
CA TYR A 203 -6.47 18.79 4.98
C TYR A 203 -5.24 18.33 5.73
N ALA A 204 -5.41 18.01 7.02
CA ALA A 204 -4.35 17.53 7.89
C ALA A 204 -4.77 16.23 8.60
N HIS A 205 -3.86 15.28 8.72
CA HIS A 205 -4.02 14.04 9.48
C HIS A 205 -2.67 13.47 9.87
N ASN A 206 -2.46 13.20 11.15
CA ASN A 206 -1.31 12.49 11.73
C ASN A 206 0.06 12.89 11.14
N GLY A 207 0.37 14.18 11.12
CA GLY A 207 1.65 14.66 10.61
C GLY A 207 1.75 14.75 9.09
N LEU A 208 0.63 14.57 8.38
CA LEU A 208 0.55 14.69 6.92
C LEU A 208 -0.40 15.82 6.51
N LEU A 209 -0.05 16.52 5.43
CA LEU A 209 -0.85 17.55 4.80
C LEU A 209 -1.27 17.09 3.40
N TYR A 210 -2.57 17.22 3.10
CA TYR A 210 -3.16 16.84 1.83
C TYR A 210 -3.61 18.07 1.07
N PHE A 211 -3.00 18.32 -0.09
CA PHE A 211 -3.26 19.44 -0.98
C PHE A 211 -4.13 18.97 -2.14
N HIS A 212 -5.39 19.39 -2.16
CA HIS A 212 -6.29 19.14 -3.28
C HIS A 212 -6.22 20.32 -4.25
N THR A 213 -5.60 20.13 -5.38
CA THR A 213 -5.40 21.14 -6.42
C THR A 213 -6.33 20.89 -7.60
N ARG A 214 -6.66 21.95 -8.34
CA ARG A 214 -7.43 21.88 -9.59
C ARG A 214 -6.82 22.80 -10.64
N MET A 215 -6.75 22.28 -11.85
CA MET A 215 -6.32 22.99 -13.05
C MET A 215 -7.54 23.14 -13.99
N GLU A 216 -7.82 24.36 -14.46
CA GLU A 216 -8.90 24.63 -15.42
C GLU A 216 -8.28 25.29 -16.65
N ASN A 217 -8.49 24.71 -17.82
CA ASN A 217 -8.01 25.24 -19.09
C ASN A 217 -9.15 25.92 -19.85
N GLY A 218 -9.20 27.23 -19.83
CA GLY A 218 -10.16 28.03 -20.58
C GLY A 218 -9.80 28.27 -22.04
N THR A 219 -8.65 27.78 -22.50
CA THR A 219 -8.17 27.91 -23.88
C THR A 219 -8.63 26.74 -24.76
N ASN A 220 -8.43 26.80 -26.05
CA ASN A 220 -8.69 25.68 -26.95
C ASN A 220 -7.47 24.76 -27.09
N MET A 221 -6.27 25.22 -26.68
CA MET A 221 -5.05 24.45 -26.74
C MET A 221 -4.87 23.61 -25.46
N PRO A 222 -4.42 22.36 -25.55
CA PRO A 222 -4.11 21.57 -24.37
C PRO A 222 -2.96 22.19 -23.57
N TYR A 223 -2.97 21.99 -22.28
CA TYR A 223 -1.89 22.34 -21.37
C TYR A 223 -1.21 21.04 -20.92
N SER A 224 0.00 20.78 -21.40
CA SER A 224 0.78 19.60 -20.99
C SER A 224 1.56 19.93 -19.73
N VAL A 225 1.26 19.23 -18.64
CA VAL A 225 1.93 19.42 -17.36
C VAL A 225 3.32 18.78 -17.44
N ASP A 226 4.33 19.51 -17.02
CA ASP A 226 5.68 18.98 -16.82
C ASP A 226 5.81 18.46 -15.40
N PHE A 227 5.78 19.37 -14.42
CA PHE A 227 5.80 19.05 -13.00
C PHE A 227 5.11 20.15 -12.17
N ILE A 228 4.90 19.85 -10.90
CA ILE A 228 4.44 20.79 -9.86
C ILE A 228 5.50 20.83 -8.77
N THR A 229 5.91 22.04 -8.37
CA THR A 229 6.87 22.23 -7.27
C THR A 229 6.17 22.80 -6.04
N PHE A 230 6.66 22.38 -4.88
CA PHE A 230 6.30 22.93 -3.59
C PHE A 230 7.55 23.48 -2.94
N LYS A 231 7.58 24.80 -2.66
CA LYS A 231 8.74 25.47 -2.10
C LYS A 231 8.35 26.39 -0.95
N VAL A 232 9.06 26.35 0.13
CA VAL A 232 8.97 27.39 1.17
C VAL A 232 9.85 28.54 0.76
N VAL A 233 9.25 29.73 0.62
CA VAL A 233 9.91 30.97 0.16
C VAL A 233 9.59 32.12 1.10
N ASP A 234 10.45 33.13 1.11
CA ASP A 234 10.20 34.37 1.85
C ASP A 234 9.09 35.20 1.18
N LYS A 235 8.15 35.78 1.96
CA LYS A 235 7.12 36.67 1.45
C LYS A 235 7.65 37.96 0.85
N LYS A 236 8.80 38.44 1.37
CA LYS A 236 9.44 39.67 0.90
C LYS A 236 10.88 39.37 0.51
N MET A 237 11.22 39.58 -0.74
CA MET A 237 12.62 39.55 -1.17
C MET A 237 13.33 40.82 -0.70
N ALA A 238 14.24 40.72 0.27
CA ALA A 238 15.19 41.79 0.57
C ALA A 238 16.22 41.87 -0.56
N LYS A 239 16.44 43.03 -1.11
CA LYS A 239 17.28 43.31 -2.30
C LYS A 239 18.73 42.82 -2.24
N ARG A 240 19.22 42.23 -1.13
CA ARG A 240 20.61 41.83 -0.91
C ARG A 240 20.81 40.56 -0.08
N THR A 241 19.80 39.70 0.10
CA THR A 241 19.93 38.49 0.90
C THR A 241 19.89 37.28 0.01
N ALA A 242 20.67 36.25 0.28
CA ALA A 242 20.59 34.97 -0.37
C ALA A 242 19.18 34.39 -0.14
N ILE A 243 18.47 34.02 -1.21
CA ILE A 243 17.14 33.43 -1.14
C ILE A 243 17.33 32.03 -0.58
N GLN A 244 16.77 31.76 0.57
CA GLN A 244 16.72 30.43 1.16
C GLN A 244 15.43 29.77 0.70
N GLU A 245 15.48 29.01 -0.39
CA GLU A 245 14.37 28.16 -0.84
C GLU A 245 14.51 26.77 -0.24
N GLN A 246 13.45 26.28 0.37
CA GLN A 246 13.36 24.88 0.79
C GLN A 246 12.37 24.17 -0.10
N VAL A 247 12.85 23.24 -0.91
CA VAL A 247 11.99 22.40 -1.75
C VAL A 247 11.38 21.29 -0.90
N LEU A 248 10.05 21.17 -0.95
CA LEU A 248 9.31 20.09 -0.32
C LEU A 248 8.89 19.09 -1.40
N GLN A 249 9.25 17.83 -1.20
CA GLN A 249 8.87 16.76 -2.13
C GLN A 249 7.55 16.14 -1.68
N PRO A 250 6.56 16.02 -2.56
CA PRO A 250 5.35 15.26 -2.25
C PRO A 250 5.70 13.79 -1.97
N LEU A 251 5.23 13.27 -0.84
CA LEU A 251 5.39 11.87 -0.45
C LEU A 251 4.55 10.95 -1.34
N ARG A 252 3.35 11.40 -1.70
CA ARG A 252 2.40 10.68 -2.56
C ARG A 252 1.61 11.67 -3.42
N ALA A 253 1.18 11.19 -4.58
CA ALA A 253 0.26 11.92 -5.46
C ALA A 253 -0.85 10.98 -5.93
N TRP A 254 -2.10 11.46 -5.93
CA TRP A 254 -3.25 10.77 -6.51
C TRP A 254 -3.72 11.52 -7.74
N HIS A 255 -3.89 10.78 -8.85
CA HIS A 255 -4.26 11.32 -10.16
C HIS A 255 -3.30 12.44 -10.60
N GLN A 256 -2.02 12.07 -10.79
CA GLN A 256 -1.04 13.01 -11.33
C GLN A 256 -1.41 13.35 -12.77
N VAL A 257 -1.85 14.60 -12.96
CA VAL A 257 -2.32 15.08 -14.27
C VAL A 257 -1.13 15.34 -15.18
N MET A 258 -1.11 14.69 -16.34
CA MET A 258 -0.10 14.89 -17.37
C MET A 258 -0.51 15.93 -18.41
N GLN A 259 -1.82 16.12 -18.61
CA GLN A 259 -2.38 17.07 -19.57
C GLN A 259 -3.78 17.50 -19.19
N VAL A 260 -4.07 18.78 -19.37
CA VAL A 260 -5.44 19.33 -19.27
C VAL A 260 -5.88 19.73 -20.68
N LYS A 261 -6.91 19.07 -21.20
CA LYS A 261 -7.45 19.35 -22.55
C LYS A 261 -7.99 20.78 -22.63
N GLY A 262 -8.11 21.31 -23.85
CA GLY A 262 -8.76 22.59 -24.06
C GLY A 262 -10.23 22.59 -23.59
N LYS A 263 -10.67 23.66 -22.89
CA LYS A 263 -12.00 23.80 -22.32
C LYS A 263 -12.37 22.74 -21.27
N ASP A 264 -11.38 22.16 -20.61
CA ASP A 264 -11.54 21.08 -19.64
C ASP A 264 -10.86 21.41 -18.30
N SER A 265 -11.04 20.57 -17.31
CA SER A 265 -10.45 20.73 -16.00
C SER A 265 -10.09 19.40 -15.38
N GLU A 266 -8.96 19.35 -14.70
CA GLU A 266 -8.44 18.20 -13.98
C GLU A 266 -8.06 18.58 -12.55
N HIS A 267 -7.98 17.60 -11.67
CA HIS A 267 -7.59 17.84 -10.28
C HIS A 267 -6.73 16.69 -9.74
N SER A 268 -5.91 17.01 -8.75
CA SER A 268 -4.95 16.10 -8.15
C SER A 268 -4.92 16.27 -6.64
N VAL A 269 -4.51 15.23 -5.92
CA VAL A 269 -4.26 15.31 -4.48
C VAL A 269 -2.81 14.95 -4.21
N PHE A 270 -2.09 15.82 -3.53
CA PHE A 270 -0.69 15.63 -3.11
C PHE A 270 -0.62 15.49 -1.60
N VAL A 271 0.26 14.64 -1.12
CA VAL A 271 0.54 14.47 0.30
C VAL A 271 1.96 14.92 0.58
N LEU A 272 2.11 15.82 1.53
CA LEU A 272 3.39 16.29 2.03
C LEU A 272 3.50 15.96 3.53
N GLU A 273 4.72 15.81 4.01
CA GLU A 273 4.98 15.82 5.44
C GLU A 273 4.54 17.15 6.03
N GLN A 274 4.03 17.14 7.26
CA GLN A 274 3.62 18.36 7.94
C GLN A 274 4.84 19.25 8.19
N PHE A 275 4.71 20.51 7.84
CA PHE A 275 5.70 21.55 8.10
C PHE A 275 5.04 22.80 8.69
N ALA A 276 5.82 23.62 9.32
CA ALA A 276 5.38 24.91 9.83
C ALA A 276 6.00 26.05 9.00
N LEU A 277 5.24 27.12 8.85
CA LEU A 277 5.72 28.36 8.24
C LEU A 277 5.87 29.43 9.33
N SER A 278 6.94 30.21 9.28
CA SER A 278 7.05 31.44 10.04
C SER A 278 6.22 32.56 9.34
N GLU A 279 5.93 33.63 10.05
CA GLU A 279 5.09 34.74 9.53
C GLU A 279 5.66 35.39 8.26
N ASP A 280 6.97 35.39 8.10
CA ASP A 280 7.70 35.94 6.96
C ASP A 280 7.79 34.98 5.77
N LYS A 281 7.39 33.70 5.93
CA LYS A 281 7.43 32.67 4.90
C LYS A 281 6.07 32.25 4.39
N GLN A 282 6.06 31.71 3.19
CA GLN A 282 4.87 31.12 2.54
C GLN A 282 5.27 29.90 1.72
N LEU A 283 4.31 29.01 1.50
CA LEU A 283 4.48 27.92 0.55
C LEU A 283 4.12 28.45 -0.84
N GLU A 284 5.05 28.34 -1.77
CA GLU A 284 4.86 28.56 -3.19
C GLU A 284 4.57 27.21 -3.87
N VAL A 285 3.46 27.13 -4.60
CA VAL A 285 3.13 25.95 -5.40
C VAL A 285 3.06 26.37 -6.86
N THR A 286 3.99 25.86 -7.66
CA THR A 286 4.14 26.26 -9.05
C THR A 286 3.90 25.11 -10.01
N LEU A 287 3.01 25.35 -10.97
CA LEU A 287 2.66 24.46 -12.07
C LEU A 287 3.45 24.86 -13.32
N TYR A 288 4.24 23.94 -13.87
CA TYR A 288 5.04 24.17 -15.07
C TYR A 288 4.45 23.44 -16.29
N GLU A 289 4.48 24.12 -17.44
CA GLU A 289 4.10 23.53 -18.71
C GLU A 289 5.30 22.87 -19.39
N ARG A 290 5.11 21.66 -19.92
CA ARG A 290 6.14 20.94 -20.69
C ARG A 290 6.44 21.67 -22.00
N ASN A 291 7.69 21.99 -22.22
CA ASN A 291 8.18 22.68 -23.43
C ASN A 291 7.44 24.01 -23.72
N GLY A 292 6.81 24.60 -22.70
CA GLY A 292 6.07 25.86 -22.81
C GLY A 292 6.48 26.87 -21.74
N GLY A 293 5.96 28.10 -21.86
CA GLY A 293 6.24 29.16 -20.93
C GLY A 293 5.08 29.51 -20.00
N ARG A 294 3.97 28.76 -20.05
CA ARG A 294 2.80 29.05 -19.22
C ARG A 294 2.99 28.47 -17.82
N THR A 295 3.49 29.29 -16.93
CA THR A 295 3.70 28.92 -15.52
C THR A 295 2.66 29.58 -14.64
N LEU A 296 2.08 28.84 -13.70
CA LEU A 296 1.11 29.35 -12.73
C LEU A 296 1.59 29.08 -11.31
N THR A 297 1.63 30.12 -10.50
CA THR A 297 2.07 30.03 -9.11
C THR A 297 0.96 30.48 -8.16
N LEU A 298 0.65 29.68 -7.16
CA LEU A 298 -0.19 30.05 -6.03
C LEU A 298 0.61 30.02 -4.74
N TYR A 299 0.13 30.78 -3.75
CA TYR A 299 0.79 30.91 -2.46
C TYR A 299 -0.14 30.49 -1.33
N VAL A 300 0.40 29.74 -0.36
CA VAL A 300 -0.32 29.29 0.84
C VAL A 300 0.40 29.88 2.05
N GLY A 301 -0.33 30.63 2.86
CA GLY A 301 0.20 31.29 4.05
C GLY A 301 0.18 30.39 5.29
N GLN A 302 0.81 30.85 6.37
CA GLN A 302 0.77 30.17 7.67
C GLN A 302 -0.66 29.98 8.15
N GLU A 303 -1.51 31.01 8.05
CA GLU A 303 -2.91 30.95 8.49
C GLU A 303 -3.70 29.87 7.74
N ASP A 304 -3.45 29.72 6.44
CA ASP A 304 -4.10 28.69 5.62
C ASP A 304 -3.74 27.28 6.07
N LEU A 305 -2.46 27.05 6.43
CA LEU A 305 -2.02 25.76 6.97
C LEU A 305 -2.66 25.46 8.32
N LEU A 306 -2.76 26.46 9.21
CA LEU A 306 -3.40 26.32 10.52
C LEU A 306 -4.90 26.05 10.41
N LEU A 307 -5.55 26.51 9.34
CA LEU A 307 -6.96 26.29 9.05
C LEU A 307 -7.21 25.02 8.22
N ALA A 308 -6.19 24.19 8.00
CA ALA A 308 -6.35 22.90 7.34
C ALA A 308 -7.43 22.06 8.03
N LYS A 309 -8.29 21.43 7.23
CA LYS A 309 -9.40 20.63 7.77
C LYS A 309 -8.88 19.26 8.23
N LYS A 310 -9.34 18.83 9.41
CA LYS A 310 -9.09 17.45 9.85
C LYS A 310 -9.81 16.45 8.96
N ILE A 311 -9.12 15.40 8.55
CA ILE A 311 -9.67 14.33 7.71
C ILE A 311 -10.69 13.47 8.45
N ASP A 312 -10.61 13.37 9.77
CA ASP A 312 -11.54 12.62 10.63
C ASP A 312 -13.02 12.95 10.37
N ASN A 313 -13.28 14.15 9.82
CA ASN A 313 -14.61 14.58 9.40
C ASN A 313 -15.02 14.13 7.98
N LEU A 314 -14.13 13.46 7.25
CA LEU A 314 -14.44 12.88 5.96
C LEU A 314 -14.95 11.45 6.19
N LYS A 315 -16.18 11.17 5.73
CA LYS A 315 -16.66 9.79 5.68
C LYS A 315 -15.82 9.03 4.66
N LEU A 316 -14.84 8.28 5.13
CA LEU A 316 -14.02 7.41 4.28
C LEU A 316 -14.95 6.37 3.64
N LYS A 317 -14.90 6.26 2.32
CA LYS A 317 -15.63 5.24 1.57
C LYS A 317 -14.64 4.11 1.24
N TRP A 318 -14.90 2.97 1.82
CA TRP A 318 -14.15 1.72 1.57
C TRP A 318 -14.52 1.11 0.22
#